data_ff082cde5b05504c8c3293d14984dd40
#
_entry.id   ff082cde5b05504c8c3293d14984dd40
#
_cell.length_a   1.000
_cell.length_b   1.000
_cell.length_c   1.000
_cell.angle_alpha   90.00
_cell.angle_beta   90.00
_cell.angle_gamma   90.00
#
_symmetry.space_group_name_H-M   'P 1'
#
loop_
_entity.id
_entity.type
_entity.pdbx_description
1 polymer ?
#
loop_
_entity_poly.entity_id
_entity_poly.type
_entity_poly.pdbx_seq_one_letter_code
_entity_poly.pdbx_strand_id
1 'polypeptide(L)'
;MKKVLFVEFWNCNPHLETALELAKLHLDAGDQVAFYFAGHDTLYKEGIAVGPEDCGPFRKLPEQLGSELIGLNRRNFHGRVTMPSVQFDIPQKFENLEQLMALKYGTFELGIAVGSSLVSDTRNSQPNLDEQLPTIRRMILGAVQVYELVKGLIAKEAPDLVYLFNGRFCNYRAAMRATLDMGKELLLHERGANRFLYDVQPFMSHDVVRWQENIVSEWARCGNEPGAREIGERFFTDRRAGLEQFWVSFTDHQKRNLVPAMDPDKKIVTYFSSSDDEFVSVGDMFKFTVWQSQFDAVRDLIRICSGGENIQLFIRLHPHVRKKSREDQLRWLALGEIKGVNIVSFDSDVDTYALIDQSDVVVTAGSTVGIEAVFWRRPSITLGPSYYSELGVTLHPRSSAELKAMLASDKLPVERERTIPYGYYMSTFGTKFLHYVPETLFKGKFMGVDLHGVTEKRLKWLRLKQIATKPIRALSKLSGKLSGSTHKPTH
;
A
#
# COMPACT_ATOMS: atom_id res chain seq x y z
N MET A 1 17.53 23.99 11.31
CA MET A 1 17.59 23.87 9.84
C MET A 1 18.15 22.49 9.54
N LYS A 2 17.29 21.57 9.09
CA LYS A 2 17.67 20.21 8.68
C LYS A 2 18.02 20.17 7.20
N LYS A 3 18.83 19.20 6.80
CA LYS A 3 19.03 18.83 5.40
C LYS A 3 18.15 17.62 5.07
N VAL A 4 17.25 17.75 4.13
CA VAL A 4 16.26 16.73 3.81
C VAL A 4 16.43 16.29 2.37
N LEU A 5 16.54 14.98 2.15
CA LEU A 5 16.70 14.37 0.84
C LEU A 5 15.41 13.62 0.47
N PHE A 6 14.86 13.91 -0.70
CA PHE A 6 13.80 13.13 -1.34
C PHE A 6 14.38 12.37 -2.52
N VAL A 7 14.09 11.09 -2.63
CA VAL A 7 14.43 10.27 -3.81
C VAL A 7 13.19 9.54 -4.28
N GLU A 8 12.65 9.95 -5.43
CA GLU A 8 11.42 9.43 -5.97
C GLU A 8 11.62 8.73 -7.32
N PHE A 9 10.83 7.68 -7.54
CA PHE A 9 10.85 6.88 -8.77
C PHE A 9 9.48 6.89 -9.46
N TRP A 10 8.40 7.17 -8.73
CA TRP A 10 7.04 7.22 -9.24
C TRP A 10 6.52 8.66 -9.30
N ASN A 11 5.93 9.04 -10.43
CA ASN A 11 5.26 10.32 -10.57
C ASN A 11 3.73 10.18 -10.62
N CYS A 12 3.17 9.06 -10.11
CA CYS A 12 1.73 8.86 -10.05
C CYS A 12 1.09 9.57 -8.84
N ASN A 13 -0.16 9.99 -9.03
CA ASN A 13 -0.98 10.59 -7.99
C ASN A 13 -1.50 9.53 -6.99
N PRO A 14 -1.51 9.81 -5.68
CA PRO A 14 -1.07 11.02 -4.98
C PRO A 14 0.37 10.93 -4.44
N HIS A 15 1.16 9.93 -4.83
CA HIS A 15 2.48 9.68 -4.22
C HIS A 15 3.48 10.80 -4.51
N LEU A 16 3.50 11.31 -5.76
CA LEU A 16 4.31 12.47 -6.10
C LEU A 16 3.86 13.72 -5.32
N GLU A 17 2.54 13.95 -5.25
CA GLU A 17 1.98 15.09 -4.53
C GLU A 17 2.27 15.01 -3.04
N THR A 18 2.30 13.80 -2.46
CA THR A 18 2.70 13.58 -1.06
C THR A 18 4.17 13.95 -0.84
N ALA A 19 5.08 13.50 -1.71
CA ALA A 19 6.49 13.88 -1.62
C ALA A 19 6.68 15.41 -1.77
N LEU A 20 5.94 16.04 -2.68
CA LEU A 20 5.97 17.51 -2.87
C LEU A 20 5.36 18.26 -1.68
N GLU A 21 4.29 17.72 -1.06
CA GLU A 21 3.68 18.25 0.17
C GLU A 21 4.73 18.29 1.29
N LEU A 22 5.38 17.17 1.54
CA LEU A 22 6.42 17.05 2.57
C LEU A 22 7.61 17.97 2.27
N ALA A 23 8.07 18.01 1.02
CA ALA A 23 9.14 18.90 0.60
C ALA A 23 8.78 20.40 0.82
N LYS A 24 7.52 20.77 0.52
CA LYS A 24 7.01 22.13 0.75
C LYS A 24 6.98 22.48 2.23
N LEU A 25 6.52 21.56 3.07
CA LEU A 25 6.48 21.76 4.53
C LEU A 25 7.88 22.02 5.09
N HIS A 26 8.90 21.25 4.66
CA HIS A 26 10.29 21.48 5.05
C HIS A 26 10.82 22.82 4.55
N LEU A 27 10.54 23.20 3.30
CA LEU A 27 10.94 24.49 2.77
C LEU A 27 10.31 25.66 3.55
N ASP A 28 9.04 25.54 3.96
CA ASP A 28 8.35 26.55 4.76
C ASP A 28 8.89 26.64 6.19
N ALA A 29 9.39 25.53 6.73
CA ALA A 29 10.09 25.48 8.01
C ALA A 29 11.53 26.04 7.94
N GLY A 30 12.02 26.38 6.74
CA GLY A 30 13.37 26.89 6.53
C GLY A 30 14.45 25.82 6.41
N ASP A 31 14.08 24.56 6.19
CA ASP A 31 15.00 23.47 5.96
C ASP A 31 15.58 23.47 4.54
N GLN A 32 16.75 22.83 4.38
CA GLN A 32 17.36 22.63 3.07
C GLN A 32 16.81 21.34 2.46
N VAL A 33 16.19 21.45 1.28
CA VAL A 33 15.62 20.30 0.57
C VAL A 33 16.40 20.03 -0.70
N ALA A 34 16.81 18.77 -0.90
CA ALA A 34 17.28 18.23 -2.16
C ALA A 34 16.27 17.17 -2.65
N PHE A 35 15.77 17.32 -3.88
CA PHE A 35 14.76 16.43 -4.46
C PHE A 35 15.28 15.80 -5.75
N TYR A 36 15.41 14.48 -5.76
CA TYR A 36 15.85 13.69 -6.91
C TYR A 36 14.70 12.84 -7.43
N PHE A 37 14.41 12.96 -8.72
CA PHE A 37 13.52 12.04 -9.41
C PHE A 37 14.36 11.14 -10.34
N ALA A 38 14.48 9.86 -9.98
CA ALA A 38 15.35 8.91 -10.65
C ALA A 38 14.61 7.90 -11.56
N GLY A 39 13.27 7.89 -11.54
CA GLY A 39 12.46 6.88 -12.21
C GLY A 39 12.64 6.82 -13.73
N HIS A 40 13.04 7.92 -14.38
CA HIS A 40 13.27 7.94 -15.82
C HIS A 40 14.59 7.28 -16.25
N ASP A 41 15.54 7.18 -15.32
CA ASP A 41 16.92 6.77 -15.61
C ASP A 41 17.23 5.34 -15.09
N THR A 42 16.31 4.71 -14.35
CA THR A 42 16.44 3.34 -13.87
C THR A 42 16.31 2.32 -15.01
N LEU A 43 17.04 1.20 -14.91
CA LEU A 43 16.93 0.08 -15.86
C LEU A 43 15.56 -0.58 -15.80
N TYR A 44 14.94 -0.60 -14.65
CA TYR A 44 13.59 -1.09 -14.42
C TYR A 44 12.66 0.05 -14.01
N LYS A 45 11.75 0.40 -14.90
CA LYS A 45 10.80 1.50 -14.70
C LYS A 45 9.53 1.00 -14.05
N GLU A 46 9.52 1.03 -12.74
CA GLU A 46 8.41 0.56 -11.92
C GLU A 46 7.44 1.69 -11.62
N GLY A 47 6.15 1.47 -11.85
CA GLY A 47 5.08 2.37 -11.41
C GLY A 47 5.10 3.81 -11.95
N ILE A 48 5.87 4.12 -12.99
CA ILE A 48 5.89 5.45 -13.61
C ILE A 48 4.60 5.65 -14.39
N ALA A 49 3.76 6.60 -13.93
CA ALA A 49 2.47 6.89 -14.55
C ALA A 49 2.61 7.69 -15.87
N VAL A 50 3.64 8.53 -15.99
CA VAL A 50 3.89 9.38 -17.16
C VAL A 50 5.38 9.40 -17.45
N GLY A 51 5.79 8.84 -18.58
CA GLY A 51 7.15 8.88 -19.08
C GLY A 51 7.43 10.07 -20.00
N PRO A 52 8.70 10.38 -20.30
CA PRO A 52 9.08 11.40 -21.28
C PRO A 52 8.48 11.15 -22.66
N GLU A 53 8.36 9.88 -23.06
CA GLU A 53 7.76 9.43 -24.31
C GLU A 53 6.26 9.70 -24.40
N ASP A 54 5.56 9.74 -23.26
CA ASP A 54 4.10 9.98 -23.18
C ASP A 54 3.75 11.47 -23.24
N CYS A 55 4.73 12.33 -22.98
CA CYS A 55 4.49 13.74 -22.75
C CYS A 55 4.51 14.58 -24.04
N GLY A 56 4.81 14.08 -25.19
CA GLY A 56 4.95 14.90 -26.40
C GLY A 56 5.88 16.13 -26.22
N PRO A 57 6.28 16.85 -27.27
CA PRO A 57 7.32 17.90 -27.19
C PRO A 57 6.92 19.15 -26.38
N PHE A 58 5.70 19.26 -25.94
CA PHE A 58 5.14 20.48 -25.34
C PHE A 58 4.64 20.31 -23.91
N ARG A 59 4.79 19.14 -23.30
CA ARG A 59 4.30 18.85 -21.94
C ARG A 59 5.47 18.69 -20.96
N LYS A 60 5.41 19.37 -19.82
CA LYS A 60 6.33 19.11 -18.72
C LYS A 60 5.90 17.90 -17.92
N LEU A 61 6.89 17.19 -17.43
CA LEU A 61 6.71 16.07 -16.51
C LEU A 61 6.13 16.55 -15.17
N PRO A 62 5.24 15.79 -14.55
CA PRO A 62 4.57 16.15 -13.29
C PRO A 62 5.55 16.57 -12.18
N GLU A 63 6.65 15.84 -12.01
CA GLU A 63 7.68 16.10 -11.00
C GLU A 63 8.42 17.43 -11.24
N GLN A 64 8.66 17.81 -12.49
CA GLN A 64 9.26 19.11 -12.84
C GLN A 64 8.31 20.25 -12.54
N LEU A 65 7.04 20.06 -12.88
CA LEU A 65 6.01 21.07 -12.62
C LEU A 65 5.79 21.25 -11.12
N GLY A 66 5.66 20.17 -10.38
CA GLY A 66 5.47 20.18 -8.94
C GLY A 66 6.64 20.85 -8.20
N SER A 67 7.88 20.52 -8.59
CA SER A 67 9.08 21.12 -7.98
C SER A 67 9.14 22.64 -8.21
N GLU A 68 8.74 23.11 -9.38
CA GLU A 68 8.69 24.56 -9.67
C GLU A 68 7.61 25.28 -8.83
N LEU A 69 6.45 24.61 -8.60
CA LEU A 69 5.37 25.19 -7.79
C LEU A 69 5.79 25.41 -6.34
N ILE A 70 6.56 24.50 -5.76
CA ILE A 70 7.06 24.64 -4.39
C ILE A 70 8.33 25.50 -4.28
N GLY A 71 8.86 25.97 -5.40
CA GLY A 71 9.99 26.90 -5.44
C GLY A 71 11.38 26.23 -5.44
N LEU A 72 11.46 24.95 -5.70
CA LEU A 72 12.74 24.28 -5.94
C LEU A 72 13.35 24.76 -7.26
N ASN A 73 14.64 25.05 -7.23
CA ASN A 73 15.40 25.47 -8.40
C ASN A 73 16.31 24.34 -8.91
N ARG A 74 17.05 24.57 -9.99
CA ARG A 74 17.93 23.57 -10.62
C ARG A 74 19.09 23.08 -9.74
N ARG A 75 19.37 23.70 -8.60
CA ARG A 75 20.39 23.24 -7.66
C ARG A 75 19.81 22.24 -6.69
N ASN A 76 18.51 22.27 -6.47
CA ASN A 76 17.82 21.51 -5.43
C ASN A 76 16.84 20.49 -6.02
N PHE A 77 16.47 20.62 -7.29
CA PHE A 77 15.65 19.63 -8.00
C PHE A 77 16.44 19.01 -9.17
N HIS A 78 16.50 17.70 -9.18
CA HIS A 78 17.20 16.88 -10.16
C HIS A 78 16.24 15.88 -10.80
N GLY A 79 15.64 16.25 -11.92
CA GLY A 79 14.70 15.40 -12.68
C GLY A 79 15.38 14.39 -13.59
N ARG A 80 16.73 14.37 -13.58
CA ARG A 80 17.58 13.40 -14.27
C ARG A 80 18.78 13.08 -13.38
N VAL A 81 19.16 11.82 -13.35
CA VAL A 81 20.31 11.32 -12.60
C VAL A 81 21.20 10.46 -13.48
N THR A 82 22.50 10.49 -13.22
CA THR A 82 23.43 9.56 -13.85
C THR A 82 23.49 8.30 -13.01
N MET A 83 23.02 7.18 -13.58
CA MET A 83 23.06 5.89 -12.89
C MET A 83 24.50 5.37 -12.82
N PRO A 84 24.95 4.85 -11.65
CA PRO A 84 26.28 4.28 -11.52
C PRO A 84 26.44 3.02 -12.39
N SER A 85 27.65 2.77 -12.87
CA SER A 85 27.99 1.48 -13.45
C SER A 85 28.17 0.46 -12.32
N VAL A 86 27.47 -0.66 -12.42
CA VAL A 86 27.52 -1.74 -11.42
C VAL A 86 27.75 -3.07 -12.12
N GLN A 87 28.39 -3.99 -11.38
CA GLN A 87 28.54 -5.38 -11.79
C GLN A 87 27.94 -6.26 -10.69
N PHE A 88 27.14 -7.24 -11.09
CA PHE A 88 26.57 -8.24 -10.21
C PHE A 88 26.47 -9.56 -10.97
N ASP A 89 26.94 -10.63 -10.35
CA ASP A 89 26.87 -11.97 -10.94
C ASP A 89 25.47 -12.53 -10.76
N ILE A 90 24.71 -12.55 -11.85
CA ILE A 90 23.32 -12.99 -11.85
C ILE A 90 23.25 -14.45 -12.26
N PRO A 91 22.61 -15.32 -11.47
CA PRO A 91 22.39 -16.71 -11.85
C PRO A 91 21.77 -16.85 -13.25
N GLN A 92 22.19 -17.88 -13.98
CA GLN A 92 21.67 -18.11 -15.34
C GLN A 92 20.19 -18.46 -15.33
N LYS A 93 19.71 -19.11 -14.26
CA LYS A 93 18.30 -19.47 -14.01
C LYS A 93 17.98 -19.45 -12.53
N PHE A 94 16.69 -19.45 -12.21
CA PHE A 94 16.16 -19.62 -10.86
C PHE A 94 15.18 -20.80 -10.86
N GLU A 95 15.37 -21.75 -9.96
CA GLU A 95 14.52 -22.95 -9.87
C GLU A 95 13.10 -22.62 -9.36
N ASN A 96 13.00 -21.63 -8.48
CA ASN A 96 11.74 -21.18 -7.88
C ASN A 96 11.88 -19.76 -7.31
N LEU A 97 10.74 -19.19 -6.89
CA LEU A 97 10.69 -17.83 -6.34
C LEU A 97 11.51 -17.71 -5.03
N GLU A 98 11.59 -18.75 -4.22
CA GLU A 98 12.35 -18.76 -2.98
C GLU A 98 13.86 -18.58 -3.26
N GLN A 99 14.39 -19.28 -4.27
CA GLN A 99 15.77 -19.11 -4.70
C GLN A 99 16.04 -17.69 -5.21
N LEU A 100 15.12 -17.10 -5.97
CA LEU A 100 15.23 -15.68 -6.37
C LEU A 100 15.24 -14.77 -5.15
N MET A 101 14.31 -14.96 -4.20
CA MET A 101 14.18 -14.14 -2.98
C MET A 101 15.38 -14.26 -2.04
N ALA A 102 16.16 -15.33 -2.14
CA ALA A 102 17.37 -15.53 -1.34
C ALA A 102 18.57 -14.67 -1.80
N LEU A 103 18.51 -14.03 -2.98
CA LEU A 103 19.59 -13.17 -3.48
C LEU A 103 19.82 -11.97 -2.56
N LYS A 104 21.13 -11.68 -2.34
CA LYS A 104 21.58 -10.53 -1.55
C LYS A 104 22.62 -9.73 -2.30
N TYR A 105 22.69 -8.43 -2.03
CA TYR A 105 23.77 -7.53 -2.39
C TYR A 105 24.32 -6.89 -1.11
N GLY A 106 25.38 -7.47 -0.54
CA GLY A 106 25.82 -7.12 0.81
C GLY A 106 24.71 -7.39 1.84
N THR A 107 24.28 -6.36 2.55
CA THR A 107 23.16 -6.40 3.52
C THR A 107 21.79 -6.27 2.87
N PHE A 108 21.74 -5.81 1.63
CA PHE A 108 20.48 -5.59 0.89
C PHE A 108 19.84 -6.93 0.46
N GLU A 109 18.62 -7.17 0.89
CA GLU A 109 17.76 -8.29 0.49
C GLU A 109 17.22 -8.11 -0.94
N LEU A 110 18.13 -8.08 -1.91
CA LEU A 110 17.90 -7.81 -3.32
C LEU A 110 16.80 -8.69 -3.92
N GLY A 111 16.83 -9.98 -3.62
CA GLY A 111 15.89 -10.93 -4.18
C GLY A 111 14.46 -10.72 -3.70
N ILE A 112 14.26 -10.28 -2.45
CA ILE A 112 12.92 -9.92 -1.94
C ILE A 112 12.39 -8.69 -2.69
N ALA A 113 13.21 -7.67 -2.91
CA ALA A 113 12.85 -6.47 -3.66
C ALA A 113 12.38 -6.83 -5.09
N VAL A 114 13.19 -7.64 -5.79
CA VAL A 114 12.92 -8.12 -7.15
C VAL A 114 11.67 -8.99 -7.19
N GLY A 115 11.56 -9.98 -6.29
CA GLY A 115 10.40 -10.87 -6.19
C GLY A 115 9.10 -10.12 -5.94
N SER A 116 9.14 -9.10 -5.07
CA SER A 116 7.96 -8.27 -4.78
C SER A 116 7.46 -7.52 -6.01
N SER A 117 8.36 -6.89 -6.77
CA SER A 117 8.00 -6.19 -8.00
C SER A 117 7.55 -7.15 -9.09
N LEU A 118 8.23 -8.30 -9.26
CA LEU A 118 7.88 -9.31 -10.23
C LEU A 118 6.47 -9.88 -10.01
N VAL A 119 6.14 -10.25 -8.77
CA VAL A 119 4.81 -10.76 -8.40
C VAL A 119 3.74 -9.68 -8.61
N SER A 120 4.04 -8.44 -8.24
CA SER A 120 3.11 -7.33 -8.44
C SER A 120 2.86 -7.02 -9.92
N ASP A 121 3.90 -7.00 -10.76
CA ASP A 121 3.79 -6.68 -12.18
C ASP A 121 3.08 -7.78 -12.98
N THR A 122 3.41 -9.04 -12.65
CA THR A 122 2.79 -10.20 -13.33
C THR A 122 1.41 -10.52 -12.79
N ARG A 123 1.02 -9.94 -11.64
CA ARG A 123 -0.20 -10.31 -10.90
C ARG A 123 -0.30 -11.82 -10.68
N ASN A 124 0.83 -12.46 -10.47
CA ASN A 124 0.95 -13.89 -10.30
C ASN A 124 1.84 -14.19 -9.10
N SER A 125 1.30 -14.90 -8.09
CA SER A 125 2.05 -15.32 -6.91
C SER A 125 3.09 -16.43 -7.21
N GLN A 126 3.01 -17.05 -8.38
CA GLN A 126 3.93 -18.09 -8.87
C GLN A 126 4.32 -17.80 -10.32
N PRO A 127 5.05 -16.69 -10.62
CA PRO A 127 5.41 -16.33 -11.98
C PRO A 127 6.34 -17.38 -12.61
N ASN A 128 6.22 -17.58 -13.93
CA ASN A 128 7.16 -18.41 -14.68
C ASN A 128 8.50 -17.66 -14.78
N LEU A 129 9.49 -18.08 -13.98
CA LEU A 129 10.76 -17.40 -13.84
C LEU A 129 11.63 -17.50 -15.11
N ASP A 130 11.51 -18.57 -15.90
CA ASP A 130 12.25 -18.71 -17.16
C ASP A 130 11.78 -17.68 -18.19
N GLU A 131 10.47 -17.52 -18.34
CA GLU A 131 9.89 -16.49 -19.21
C GLU A 131 10.21 -15.07 -18.73
N GLN A 132 10.26 -14.86 -17.42
CA GLN A 132 10.53 -13.57 -16.81
C GLN A 132 12.03 -13.26 -16.62
N LEU A 133 12.93 -14.16 -16.96
CA LEU A 133 14.37 -14.02 -16.72
C LEU A 133 14.96 -12.70 -17.27
N PRO A 134 14.61 -12.23 -18.48
CA PRO A 134 15.10 -10.93 -18.97
C PRO A 134 14.62 -9.75 -18.10
N THR A 135 13.40 -9.80 -17.58
CA THR A 135 12.84 -8.79 -16.68
C THR A 135 13.51 -8.86 -15.31
N ILE A 136 13.67 -10.06 -14.74
CA ILE A 136 14.38 -10.29 -13.49
C ILE A 136 15.80 -9.73 -13.53
N ARG A 137 16.53 -9.94 -14.61
CA ARG A 137 17.90 -9.40 -14.80
C ARG A 137 17.92 -7.87 -14.80
N ARG A 138 16.95 -7.23 -15.46
CA ARG A 138 16.82 -5.75 -15.43
C ARG A 138 16.46 -5.24 -14.02
N MET A 139 15.57 -5.92 -13.32
CA MET A 139 15.21 -5.60 -11.93
C MET A 139 16.43 -5.70 -11.01
N ILE A 140 17.18 -6.80 -11.09
CA ILE A 140 18.37 -7.02 -10.27
C ILE A 140 19.40 -5.90 -10.50
N LEU A 141 19.81 -5.66 -11.75
CA LEU A 141 20.80 -4.62 -12.07
C LEU A 141 20.28 -3.23 -11.72
N GLY A 142 19.00 -2.95 -11.99
CA GLY A 142 18.36 -1.68 -11.65
C GLY A 142 18.35 -1.44 -10.13
N ALA A 143 18.02 -2.45 -9.35
CA ALA A 143 18.02 -2.34 -7.89
C ALA A 143 19.43 -2.09 -7.32
N VAL A 144 20.44 -2.80 -7.83
CA VAL A 144 21.83 -2.56 -7.42
C VAL A 144 22.30 -1.16 -7.81
N GLN A 145 21.94 -0.69 -9.02
CA GLN A 145 22.23 0.69 -9.42
C GLN A 145 21.58 1.73 -8.52
N VAL A 146 20.30 1.53 -8.16
CA VAL A 146 19.58 2.44 -7.26
C VAL A 146 20.20 2.44 -5.86
N TYR A 147 20.57 1.27 -5.35
CA TYR A 147 21.25 1.16 -4.06
C TYR A 147 22.55 1.97 -4.04
N GLU A 148 23.42 1.82 -5.03
CA GLU A 148 24.69 2.57 -5.12
C GLU A 148 24.46 4.06 -5.45
N LEU A 149 23.46 4.40 -6.26
CA LEU A 149 23.05 5.78 -6.51
C LEU A 149 22.70 6.49 -5.19
N VAL A 150 21.81 5.89 -4.40
CA VAL A 150 21.33 6.51 -3.16
C VAL A 150 22.44 6.66 -2.13
N LYS A 151 23.35 5.69 -2.01
CA LYS A 151 24.58 5.86 -1.20
C LYS A 151 25.41 7.06 -1.65
N GLY A 152 25.61 7.20 -2.97
CA GLY A 152 26.33 8.35 -3.56
C GLY A 152 25.61 9.67 -3.28
N LEU A 153 24.27 9.72 -3.39
CA LEU A 153 23.49 10.91 -3.07
C LEU A 153 23.56 11.27 -1.59
N ILE A 154 23.49 10.30 -0.69
CA ILE A 154 23.63 10.51 0.76
C ILE A 154 25.03 11.04 1.10
N ALA A 155 26.08 10.48 0.48
CA ALA A 155 27.43 10.97 0.70
C ALA A 155 27.63 12.42 0.19
N LYS A 156 26.99 12.76 -0.94
CA LYS A 156 27.07 14.10 -1.55
C LYS A 156 26.28 15.16 -0.79
N GLU A 157 25.01 14.87 -0.50
CA GLU A 157 24.07 15.83 0.11
C GLU A 157 24.21 15.91 1.64
N ALA A 158 24.77 14.84 2.25
CA ALA A 158 24.93 14.68 3.71
C ALA A 158 23.61 15.01 4.45
N PRO A 159 22.47 14.35 4.10
CA PRO A 159 21.18 14.66 4.70
C PRO A 159 21.12 14.21 6.16
N ASP A 160 20.29 14.90 6.93
CA ASP A 160 19.87 14.47 8.27
C ASP A 160 18.72 13.48 8.18
N LEU A 161 17.84 13.63 7.15
CA LEU A 161 16.62 12.87 6.95
C LEU A 161 16.42 12.55 5.45
N VAL A 162 15.99 11.32 5.16
CA VAL A 162 15.63 10.88 3.81
C VAL A 162 14.15 10.49 3.77
N TYR A 163 13.42 10.97 2.76
CA TYR A 163 12.07 10.55 2.45
C TYR A 163 12.05 9.68 1.20
N LEU A 164 11.27 8.59 1.25
CA LEU A 164 10.99 7.67 0.15
C LEU A 164 9.52 7.25 0.18
N PHE A 165 8.97 6.86 -0.97
CA PHE A 165 7.68 6.21 -1.00
C PHE A 165 7.79 4.75 -0.55
N ASN A 166 6.88 4.27 0.28
CA ASN A 166 6.49 2.88 0.57
C ASN A 166 7.60 1.90 1.03
N GLY A 167 8.76 1.85 0.38
CA GLY A 167 9.88 0.97 0.73
C GLY A 167 9.75 -0.50 0.28
N ARG A 168 8.67 -0.90 -0.37
CA ARG A 168 8.41 -2.31 -0.75
C ARG A 168 9.04 -2.71 -2.07
N PHE A 169 8.82 -1.91 -3.12
CA PHE A 169 9.13 -2.24 -4.49
C PHE A 169 10.62 -2.15 -4.82
N CYS A 170 11.03 -2.76 -5.91
CA CYS A 170 12.41 -2.96 -6.30
C CYS A 170 13.30 -1.72 -6.10
N ASN A 171 12.94 -0.59 -6.70
CA ASN A 171 13.71 0.65 -6.60
C ASN A 171 13.62 1.29 -5.20
N TYR A 172 12.43 1.33 -4.62
CA TYR A 172 12.23 1.93 -3.29
C TYR A 172 12.85 1.11 -2.17
N ARG A 173 12.85 -0.23 -2.28
CA ARG A 173 13.51 -1.08 -1.29
C ARG A 173 15.03 -0.95 -1.36
N ALA A 174 15.59 -0.84 -2.57
CA ALA A 174 16.99 -0.56 -2.76
C ALA A 174 17.40 0.79 -2.13
N ALA A 175 16.62 1.84 -2.38
CA ALA A 175 16.84 3.17 -1.80
C ALA A 175 16.69 3.17 -0.27
N MET A 176 15.67 2.49 0.25
CA MET A 176 15.44 2.30 1.69
C MET A 176 16.63 1.62 2.35
N ARG A 177 17.09 0.49 1.81
CA ARG A 177 18.21 -0.26 2.36
C ARG A 177 19.50 0.55 2.33
N ALA A 178 19.79 1.23 1.20
CA ALA A 178 20.95 2.12 1.10
C ALA A 178 20.93 3.23 2.17
N THR A 179 19.76 3.80 2.45
CA THR A 179 19.58 4.83 3.47
C THR A 179 19.89 4.30 4.87
N LEU A 180 19.35 3.12 5.21
CA LEU A 180 19.57 2.46 6.50
C LEU A 180 21.05 2.04 6.67
N ASP A 181 21.67 1.49 5.62
CA ASP A 181 23.09 1.07 5.67
C ASP A 181 24.05 2.27 5.78
N MET A 182 23.64 3.46 5.34
CA MET A 182 24.36 4.71 5.55
C MET A 182 24.07 5.36 6.92
N GLY A 183 23.29 4.71 7.79
CA GLY A 183 22.95 5.17 9.13
C GLY A 183 22.13 6.47 9.17
N LYS A 184 21.29 6.72 8.15
CA LYS A 184 20.47 7.93 8.06
C LYS A 184 19.06 7.70 8.56
N GLU A 185 18.47 8.76 9.14
CA GLU A 185 17.04 8.78 9.47
C GLU A 185 16.23 8.63 8.19
N LEU A 186 15.24 7.74 8.22
CA LEU A 186 14.38 7.40 7.09
C LEU A 186 12.92 7.57 7.48
N LEU A 187 12.16 8.21 6.60
CA LEU A 187 10.71 8.24 6.66
C LEU A 187 10.13 7.78 5.33
N LEU A 188 9.15 6.90 5.40
CA LEU A 188 8.43 6.37 4.25
C LEU A 188 7.03 6.97 4.21
N HIS A 189 6.65 7.53 3.05
CA HIS A 189 5.31 8.07 2.86
C HIS A 189 4.41 7.12 2.08
N GLU A 190 3.12 7.16 2.41
CA GLU A 190 2.06 6.39 1.75
C GLU A 190 0.73 7.15 1.86
N ARG A 191 -0.34 6.58 1.33
CA ARG A 191 -1.71 7.07 1.53
C ARG A 191 -2.11 6.92 2.99
N GLY A 192 -2.86 7.88 3.52
CA GLY A 192 -3.51 7.78 4.83
C GLY A 192 -4.87 7.08 4.76
N ALA A 193 -5.63 7.14 5.82
CA ALA A 193 -6.92 6.46 6.00
C ALA A 193 -7.97 6.77 4.92
N ASN A 194 -7.85 7.87 4.24
CA ASN A 194 -8.72 8.26 3.12
C ASN A 194 -7.98 9.20 2.18
N ARG A 195 -8.60 9.57 1.05
CA ARG A 195 -7.97 10.41 0.03
C ARG A 195 -7.47 11.78 0.50
N PHE A 196 -7.96 12.28 1.64
CA PHE A 196 -7.56 13.59 2.19
C PHE A 196 -6.36 13.53 3.12
N LEU A 197 -5.86 12.32 3.39
CA LEU A 197 -4.77 12.06 4.32
C LEU A 197 -3.60 11.37 3.61
N TYR A 198 -2.39 11.69 4.04
CA TYR A 198 -1.18 10.91 3.77
C TYR A 198 -0.60 10.38 5.08
N ASP A 199 0.16 9.32 5.00
CA ASP A 199 0.83 8.72 6.14
C ASP A 199 2.35 8.80 5.98
N VAL A 200 3.07 8.90 7.11
CA VAL A 200 4.53 8.94 7.15
C VAL A 200 5.00 8.10 8.33
N GLN A 201 5.78 7.06 8.04
CA GLN A 201 6.25 6.11 9.03
C GLN A 201 7.76 5.82 8.88
N PRO A 202 8.48 5.48 9.95
CA PRO A 202 9.89 5.05 9.88
C PRO A 202 10.04 3.58 9.44
N PHE A 203 8.96 2.94 9.00
CA PHE A 203 8.89 1.54 8.57
C PHE A 203 7.99 1.37 7.36
N MET A 204 8.12 0.24 6.67
CA MET A 204 7.30 -0.06 5.48
C MET A 204 5.81 -0.13 5.83
N SER A 205 4.97 0.42 4.97
CA SER A 205 3.51 0.36 5.09
C SER A 205 2.94 -1.09 5.14
N HIS A 206 3.76 -2.09 4.83
CA HIS A 206 3.42 -3.51 4.90
C HIS A 206 3.93 -4.19 6.18
N ASP A 207 4.51 -3.46 7.13
CA ASP A 207 4.92 -4.01 8.41
C ASP A 207 3.72 -4.25 9.32
N VAL A 208 3.14 -5.45 9.21
CA VAL A 208 1.92 -5.83 9.96
C VAL A 208 2.10 -5.77 11.46
N VAL A 209 3.30 -5.98 11.98
CA VAL A 209 3.59 -5.92 13.42
C VAL A 209 3.48 -4.48 13.88
N ARG A 210 4.17 -3.56 13.20
CA ARG A 210 4.12 -2.12 13.51
C ARG A 210 2.73 -1.53 13.35
N TRP A 211 1.99 -1.99 12.35
CA TRP A 211 0.59 -1.57 12.20
C TRP A 211 -0.27 -1.97 13.39
N GLN A 212 -0.13 -3.18 13.89
CA GLN A 212 -0.87 -3.66 15.04
C GLN A 212 -0.47 -2.91 16.32
N GLU A 213 0.83 -2.64 16.49
CA GLU A 213 1.33 -1.78 17.59
C GLU A 213 0.70 -0.37 17.52
N ASN A 214 0.64 0.24 16.33
CA ASN A 214 0.01 1.54 16.12
C ASN A 214 -1.49 1.52 16.43
N ILE A 215 -2.23 0.47 15.98
CA ILE A 215 -3.66 0.31 16.29
C ILE A 215 -3.89 0.29 17.81
N VAL A 216 -3.11 -0.51 18.54
CA VAL A 216 -3.24 -0.66 19.99
C VAL A 216 -2.86 0.63 20.70
N SER A 217 -1.75 1.25 20.35
CA SER A 217 -1.26 2.47 21.00
C SER A 217 -2.17 3.67 20.73
N GLU A 218 -2.67 3.82 19.51
CA GLU A 218 -3.58 4.90 19.15
C GLU A 218 -4.93 4.74 19.86
N TRP A 219 -5.45 3.51 19.95
CA TRP A 219 -6.67 3.25 20.70
C TRP A 219 -6.49 3.50 22.21
N ALA A 220 -5.35 3.12 22.77
CA ALA A 220 -5.05 3.43 24.18
C ALA A 220 -5.03 4.95 24.45
N ARG A 221 -4.59 5.75 23.47
CA ARG A 221 -4.50 7.21 23.55
C ARG A 221 -5.87 7.89 23.37
N CYS A 222 -6.67 7.46 22.40
CA CYS A 222 -7.86 8.16 21.93
C CYS A 222 -9.17 7.39 22.14
N GLY A 223 -9.14 6.11 22.52
CA GLY A 223 -10.34 5.26 22.57
C GLY A 223 -11.40 5.73 23.56
N ASN A 224 -11.03 6.52 24.58
CA ASN A 224 -11.95 7.12 25.54
C ASN A 224 -12.46 8.51 25.13
N GLU A 225 -12.02 9.06 24.01
CA GLU A 225 -12.51 10.34 23.50
C GLU A 225 -13.96 10.21 23.03
N PRO A 226 -14.78 11.25 23.23
CA PRO A 226 -16.15 11.26 22.71
C PRO A 226 -16.17 11.00 21.19
N GLY A 227 -16.98 10.03 20.76
CA GLY A 227 -17.11 9.67 19.35
C GLY A 227 -16.07 8.69 18.80
N ALA A 228 -15.00 8.37 19.53
CA ALA A 228 -13.98 7.43 19.04
C ALA A 228 -14.58 6.07 18.68
N ARG A 229 -15.45 5.55 19.56
CA ARG A 229 -16.16 4.30 19.30
C ARG A 229 -17.04 4.36 18.04
N GLU A 230 -17.77 5.45 17.85
CA GLU A 230 -18.64 5.66 16.70
C GLU A 230 -17.84 5.72 15.39
N ILE A 231 -16.67 6.37 15.41
CA ILE A 231 -15.74 6.39 14.26
C ILE A 231 -15.31 4.96 13.93
N GLY A 232 -14.90 4.16 14.93
CA GLY A 232 -14.49 2.78 14.73
C GLY A 232 -15.60 1.89 14.18
N GLU A 233 -16.83 2.04 14.65
CA GLU A 233 -18.00 1.30 14.15
C GLU A 233 -18.37 1.74 12.73
N ARG A 234 -18.25 3.03 12.43
CA ARG A 234 -18.54 3.61 11.11
C ARG A 234 -17.65 3.02 10.02
N PHE A 235 -16.40 2.67 10.32
CA PHE A 235 -15.53 1.98 9.37
C PHE A 235 -16.22 0.76 8.74
N PHE A 236 -16.85 -0.08 9.56
CA PHE A 236 -17.51 -1.31 9.10
C PHE A 236 -18.86 -1.04 8.43
N THR A 237 -19.63 -0.08 8.95
CA THR A 237 -20.93 0.26 8.36
C THR A 237 -20.79 0.94 7.02
N ASP A 238 -19.81 1.81 6.83
CA ASP A 238 -19.53 2.48 5.57
C ASP A 238 -19.04 1.50 4.51
N ARG A 239 -18.16 0.53 4.89
CA ARG A 239 -17.74 -0.54 3.97
C ARG A 239 -18.94 -1.39 3.51
N ARG A 240 -19.82 -1.76 4.42
CA ARG A 240 -21.06 -2.49 4.06
C ARG A 240 -21.98 -1.68 3.17
N ALA A 241 -21.98 -0.35 3.34
CA ALA A 241 -22.72 0.57 2.47
C ALA A 241 -22.04 0.83 1.13
N GLY A 242 -20.84 0.28 0.88
CA GLY A 242 -20.07 0.48 -0.36
C GLY A 242 -19.39 1.83 -0.47
N LEU A 243 -19.24 2.58 0.64
CA LEU A 243 -18.58 3.89 0.63
C LEU A 243 -17.08 3.77 0.46
N GLU A 244 -16.49 4.69 -0.31
CA GLU A 244 -15.04 4.80 -0.50
C GLU A 244 -14.36 5.14 0.84
N GLN A 245 -13.28 4.41 1.14
CA GLN A 245 -12.44 4.66 2.30
C GLN A 245 -10.97 4.70 1.87
N PHE A 246 -10.11 3.89 2.50
CA PHE A 246 -8.70 3.73 2.17
C PHE A 246 -8.48 3.27 0.71
N TRP A 247 -9.39 2.46 0.18
CA TRP A 247 -9.34 1.92 -1.17
C TRP A 247 -10.72 1.87 -1.81
N VAL A 248 -10.78 1.62 -3.12
CA VAL A 248 -12.05 1.46 -3.85
C VAL A 248 -12.90 0.32 -3.28
N SER A 249 -14.21 0.51 -3.26
CA SER A 249 -15.15 -0.57 -2.94
C SER A 249 -15.18 -1.61 -4.07
N PHE A 250 -15.32 -2.88 -3.68
CA PHE A 250 -15.48 -4.00 -4.63
C PHE A 250 -16.90 -4.54 -4.64
N THR A 251 -17.85 -3.85 -3.99
CA THR A 251 -19.24 -4.32 -3.81
C THR A 251 -20.25 -3.64 -4.73
N ASP A 252 -19.85 -2.62 -5.50
CA ASP A 252 -20.74 -1.77 -6.30
C ASP A 252 -21.58 -2.53 -7.35
N HIS A 253 -21.09 -3.69 -7.84
CA HIS A 253 -21.77 -4.53 -8.82
C HIS A 253 -22.61 -5.66 -8.20
N GLN A 254 -22.58 -5.81 -6.87
CA GLN A 254 -23.27 -6.89 -6.16
C GLN A 254 -24.74 -6.56 -5.97
N LYS A 255 -25.57 -7.58 -6.08
CA LYS A 255 -27.01 -7.46 -5.85
C LYS A 255 -27.33 -7.68 -4.37
N ARG A 256 -27.84 -6.65 -3.74
CA ARG A 256 -28.13 -6.65 -2.31
C ARG A 256 -28.97 -7.87 -1.90
N ASN A 257 -28.57 -8.54 -0.84
CA ASN A 257 -29.18 -9.75 -0.27
C ASN A 257 -29.15 -11.00 -1.19
N LEU A 258 -28.46 -10.96 -2.33
CA LEU A 258 -28.32 -12.15 -3.16
C LEU A 258 -27.29 -13.09 -2.54
N VAL A 259 -27.71 -14.31 -2.24
CA VAL A 259 -26.87 -15.40 -1.77
C VAL A 259 -27.06 -16.66 -2.62
N PRO A 260 -26.08 -17.57 -2.73
CA PRO A 260 -26.27 -18.86 -3.35
C PRO A 260 -27.23 -19.73 -2.55
N ALA A 261 -27.75 -20.80 -3.15
CA ALA A 261 -28.59 -21.78 -2.46
C ALA A 261 -27.79 -22.44 -1.34
N MET A 262 -28.36 -22.43 -0.12
CA MET A 262 -27.77 -23.01 1.09
C MET A 262 -28.67 -24.12 1.62
N ASP A 263 -28.04 -25.18 2.10
CA ASP A 263 -28.70 -26.31 2.76
C ASP A 263 -28.96 -25.94 4.23
N PRO A 264 -30.20 -25.84 4.68
CA PRO A 264 -30.52 -25.40 6.04
C PRO A 264 -30.09 -26.41 7.12
N ASP A 265 -29.84 -27.66 6.73
CA ASP A 265 -29.42 -28.72 7.63
C ASP A 265 -27.91 -28.83 7.78
N LYS A 266 -27.14 -27.97 7.07
CA LYS A 266 -25.68 -27.97 7.07
C LYS A 266 -25.10 -26.72 7.72
N LYS A 267 -23.96 -26.88 8.37
CA LYS A 267 -23.12 -25.78 8.82
C LYS A 267 -22.50 -25.08 7.63
N ILE A 268 -22.78 -23.79 7.50
CA ILE A 268 -22.28 -22.96 6.39
C ILE A 268 -20.90 -22.41 6.73
N VAL A 269 -19.89 -22.85 6.00
CA VAL A 269 -18.53 -22.34 6.09
C VAL A 269 -18.22 -21.57 4.82
N THR A 270 -17.87 -20.31 4.95
CA THR A 270 -17.48 -19.49 3.80
C THR A 270 -16.03 -19.04 3.89
N TYR A 271 -15.23 -19.42 2.90
CA TYR A 271 -13.88 -18.92 2.71
C TYR A 271 -13.87 -17.71 1.78
N PHE A 272 -13.26 -16.61 2.23
CA PHE A 272 -13.02 -15.41 1.41
C PHE A 272 -11.53 -15.33 1.05
N SER A 273 -11.21 -15.46 -0.22
CA SER A 273 -9.81 -15.39 -0.67
C SER A 273 -9.24 -13.97 -0.57
N SER A 274 -7.92 -13.89 -0.37
CA SER A 274 -7.16 -12.63 -0.42
C SER A 274 -6.49 -12.46 -1.78
N SER A 275 -6.02 -11.25 -2.08
CA SER A 275 -5.12 -10.97 -3.20
C SER A 275 -3.69 -11.30 -2.78
N ASP A 276 -3.26 -12.55 -2.95
CA ASP A 276 -1.98 -13.08 -2.48
C ASP A 276 -0.77 -12.43 -3.16
N ASP A 277 -0.91 -11.91 -4.39
CA ASP A 277 0.11 -11.13 -5.09
C ASP A 277 0.51 -9.83 -4.36
N GLU A 278 -0.29 -9.38 -3.41
CA GLU A 278 0.02 -8.21 -2.58
C GLU A 278 0.95 -8.55 -1.41
N PHE A 279 1.09 -9.82 -1.03
CA PHE A 279 1.76 -10.23 0.22
C PHE A 279 2.91 -11.22 0.04
N VAL A 280 2.90 -12.06 -1.00
CA VAL A 280 3.80 -13.21 -1.18
C VAL A 280 5.27 -12.87 -1.12
N SER A 281 5.69 -11.71 -1.59
CA SER A 281 7.11 -11.35 -1.67
C SER A 281 7.45 -10.06 -0.91
N VAL A 282 6.69 -9.73 0.14
CA VAL A 282 6.96 -8.53 0.94
C VAL A 282 8.03 -8.76 1.99
N GLY A 283 8.02 -9.94 2.61
CA GLY A 283 8.95 -10.33 3.66
C GLY A 283 8.41 -11.47 4.52
N ASP A 284 9.20 -11.89 5.51
CA ASP A 284 8.88 -13.01 6.39
C ASP A 284 7.59 -12.79 7.22
N MET A 285 7.20 -11.54 7.43
CA MET A 285 5.98 -11.17 8.17
C MET A 285 4.69 -11.64 7.52
N PHE A 286 4.74 -12.01 6.23
CA PHE A 286 3.60 -12.57 5.50
C PHE A 286 3.71 -14.07 5.22
N LYS A 287 4.70 -14.76 5.79
CA LYS A 287 4.81 -16.20 5.67
C LYS A 287 3.70 -16.89 6.46
N PHE A 288 3.09 -17.87 5.83
CA PHE A 288 2.17 -18.77 6.51
C PHE A 288 2.97 -19.69 7.46
N THR A 289 2.45 -19.94 8.63
CA THR A 289 3.13 -20.75 9.66
C THR A 289 2.76 -22.23 9.60
N VAL A 290 1.57 -22.55 9.09
CA VAL A 290 1.01 -23.92 9.04
C VAL A 290 1.03 -24.48 7.62
N TRP A 291 0.74 -23.64 6.63
CA TRP A 291 0.69 -24.00 5.20
C TRP A 291 1.79 -23.27 4.45
N GLN A 292 2.10 -23.70 3.23
CA GLN A 292 3.11 -23.02 2.40
C GLN A 292 2.53 -21.79 1.70
N SER A 293 1.22 -21.80 1.42
CA SER A 293 0.55 -20.73 0.68
C SER A 293 -0.93 -20.66 1.05
N GLN A 294 -1.58 -19.56 0.61
CA GLN A 294 -3.03 -19.44 0.66
C GLN A 294 -3.74 -20.63 -0.04
N PHE A 295 -3.21 -21.03 -1.20
CA PHE A 295 -3.81 -22.11 -1.97
C PHE A 295 -3.73 -23.46 -1.24
N ASP A 296 -2.61 -23.76 -0.56
CA ASP A 296 -2.46 -24.97 0.24
C ASP A 296 -3.39 -24.95 1.45
N ALA A 297 -3.53 -23.80 2.11
CA ALA A 297 -4.47 -23.63 3.22
C ALA A 297 -5.92 -23.91 2.79
N VAL A 298 -6.32 -23.41 1.60
CA VAL A 298 -7.65 -23.66 1.04
C VAL A 298 -7.86 -25.13 0.67
N ARG A 299 -6.86 -25.77 0.10
CA ARG A 299 -6.95 -27.22 -0.21
C ARG A 299 -7.13 -28.05 1.05
N ASP A 300 -6.45 -27.72 2.13
CA ASP A 300 -6.62 -28.39 3.41
C ASP A 300 -8.02 -28.12 4.01
N LEU A 301 -8.51 -26.87 3.95
CA LEU A 301 -9.88 -26.52 4.32
C LEU A 301 -10.91 -27.36 3.53
N ILE A 302 -10.75 -27.47 2.21
CA ILE A 302 -11.62 -28.28 1.36
C ILE A 302 -11.58 -29.75 1.81
N ARG A 303 -10.39 -30.32 2.04
CA ARG A 303 -10.23 -31.70 2.50
C ARG A 303 -10.97 -31.94 3.83
N ILE A 304 -10.88 -30.99 4.77
CA ILE A 304 -11.55 -31.09 6.08
C ILE A 304 -13.07 -31.03 5.90
N CYS A 305 -13.58 -30.06 5.12
CA CYS A 305 -15.01 -29.86 4.92
C CYS A 305 -15.65 -31.01 4.10
N SER A 306 -14.94 -31.54 3.10
CA SER A 306 -15.43 -32.66 2.28
C SER A 306 -15.38 -34.02 3.00
N GLY A 307 -14.62 -34.14 4.09
CA GLY A 307 -14.57 -35.34 4.92
C GLY A 307 -15.69 -35.45 5.95
N GLY A 308 -16.59 -34.46 6.03
CA GLY A 308 -17.76 -34.44 6.93
C GLY A 308 -19.05 -34.14 6.16
N GLU A 309 -20.13 -34.91 6.41
CA GLU A 309 -21.41 -34.73 5.69
C GLU A 309 -22.18 -33.46 6.11
N ASN A 310 -21.79 -32.85 7.21
CA ASN A 310 -22.56 -31.75 7.86
C ASN A 310 -22.05 -30.33 7.54
N ILE A 311 -21.11 -30.15 6.59
CA ILE A 311 -20.60 -28.83 6.22
C ILE A 311 -20.90 -28.56 4.74
N GLN A 312 -21.44 -27.37 4.45
CA GLN A 312 -21.47 -26.80 3.11
C GLN A 312 -20.44 -25.72 3.00
N LEU A 313 -19.45 -25.91 2.13
CA LEU A 313 -18.34 -24.97 1.90
C LEU A 313 -18.61 -24.08 0.71
N PHE A 314 -18.55 -22.77 0.93
CA PHE A 314 -18.47 -21.75 -0.11
C PHE A 314 -17.06 -21.16 -0.17
N ILE A 315 -16.56 -20.90 -1.38
CA ILE A 315 -15.29 -20.20 -1.62
C ILE A 315 -15.59 -18.96 -2.47
N ARG A 316 -15.56 -17.79 -1.84
CA ARG A 316 -15.71 -16.50 -2.52
C ARG A 316 -14.36 -16.03 -3.02
N LEU A 317 -14.19 -15.96 -4.34
CA LEU A 317 -12.97 -15.47 -4.96
C LEU A 317 -12.91 -13.93 -4.93
N HIS A 318 -11.73 -13.40 -4.56
CA HIS A 318 -11.50 -11.97 -4.52
C HIS A 318 -11.64 -11.34 -5.92
N PRO A 319 -12.25 -10.16 -6.08
CA PRO A 319 -12.42 -9.51 -7.39
C PRO A 319 -11.11 -9.28 -8.16
N HIS A 320 -9.97 -9.12 -7.49
CA HIS A 320 -8.65 -9.00 -8.11
C HIS A 320 -8.21 -10.25 -8.88
N VAL A 321 -8.79 -11.43 -8.64
CA VAL A 321 -8.53 -12.64 -9.42
C VAL A 321 -8.78 -12.40 -10.91
N ARG A 322 -9.72 -11.51 -11.28
CA ARG A 322 -9.94 -11.07 -12.67
C ARG A 322 -8.68 -10.50 -13.34
N LYS A 323 -7.78 -9.88 -12.57
CA LYS A 323 -6.55 -9.25 -13.08
C LYS A 323 -5.35 -10.20 -13.10
N LYS A 324 -5.50 -11.42 -12.55
CA LYS A 324 -4.45 -12.44 -12.53
C LYS A 324 -4.29 -13.12 -13.89
N SER A 325 -3.22 -13.90 -14.05
CA SER A 325 -3.00 -14.72 -15.24
C SER A 325 -4.18 -15.68 -15.47
N ARG A 326 -4.42 -16.05 -16.73
CA ARG A 326 -5.48 -17.02 -17.08
C ARG A 326 -5.28 -18.36 -16.37
N GLU A 327 -4.04 -18.78 -16.22
CA GLU A 327 -3.68 -20.01 -15.52
C GLU A 327 -4.07 -19.95 -14.04
N ASP A 328 -3.76 -18.85 -13.35
CA ASP A 328 -4.12 -18.67 -11.94
C ASP A 328 -5.65 -18.59 -11.77
N GLN A 329 -6.35 -17.89 -12.65
CA GLN A 329 -7.83 -17.88 -12.65
C GLN A 329 -8.41 -19.29 -12.76
N LEU A 330 -7.91 -20.10 -13.71
CA LEU A 330 -8.38 -21.47 -13.93
C LEU A 330 -8.05 -22.37 -12.72
N ARG A 331 -6.89 -22.20 -12.12
CA ARG A 331 -6.50 -22.94 -10.91
C ARG A 331 -7.48 -22.71 -9.75
N TRP A 332 -7.91 -21.48 -9.54
CA TRP A 332 -8.92 -21.15 -8.52
C TRP A 332 -10.31 -21.68 -8.88
N LEU A 333 -10.74 -21.53 -10.12
CA LEU A 333 -12.06 -22.00 -10.57
C LEU A 333 -12.17 -23.53 -10.54
N ALA A 334 -11.09 -24.26 -10.82
CA ALA A 334 -11.05 -25.71 -10.80
C ALA A 334 -11.33 -26.32 -9.39
N LEU A 335 -11.19 -25.51 -8.31
CA LEU A 335 -11.61 -25.98 -6.98
C LEU A 335 -13.11 -26.29 -6.92
N GLY A 336 -13.93 -25.69 -7.78
CA GLY A 336 -15.37 -25.95 -7.88
C GLY A 336 -15.72 -27.31 -8.48
N GLU A 337 -14.77 -28.01 -9.11
CA GLU A 337 -14.96 -29.37 -9.61
C GLU A 337 -14.90 -30.42 -8.49
N ILE A 338 -14.41 -30.00 -7.30
CA ILE A 338 -14.34 -30.88 -6.13
C ILE A 338 -15.75 -31.00 -5.53
N LYS A 339 -16.22 -32.22 -5.35
CA LYS A 339 -17.53 -32.49 -4.75
C LYS A 339 -17.68 -31.81 -3.39
N GLY A 340 -18.77 -31.05 -3.20
CA GLY A 340 -19.08 -30.37 -1.95
C GLY A 340 -18.48 -28.96 -1.85
N VAL A 341 -17.77 -28.48 -2.86
CA VAL A 341 -17.25 -27.11 -2.94
C VAL A 341 -18.13 -26.25 -3.83
N ASN A 342 -18.55 -25.10 -3.31
CA ASN A 342 -19.37 -24.12 -4.04
C ASN A 342 -18.50 -22.87 -4.30
N ILE A 343 -18.12 -22.63 -5.57
CA ILE A 343 -17.35 -21.44 -5.94
C ILE A 343 -18.31 -20.26 -6.17
N VAL A 344 -18.08 -19.17 -5.46
CA VAL A 344 -18.64 -17.84 -5.77
C VAL A 344 -17.56 -17.07 -6.54
N SER A 345 -17.72 -16.97 -7.85
CA SER A 345 -16.71 -16.41 -8.76
C SER A 345 -16.39 -14.93 -8.44
N PHE A 346 -15.21 -14.49 -8.88
CA PHE A 346 -14.72 -13.12 -8.70
C PHE A 346 -15.55 -12.05 -9.44
N ASP A 347 -16.39 -12.46 -10.40
CA ASP A 347 -17.31 -11.61 -11.16
C ASP A 347 -18.79 -11.81 -10.78
N SER A 348 -19.05 -12.65 -9.75
CA SER A 348 -20.38 -12.92 -9.26
C SER A 348 -21.00 -11.68 -8.59
N ASP A 349 -22.30 -11.51 -8.84
CA ASP A 349 -23.14 -10.47 -8.23
C ASP A 349 -23.69 -10.83 -6.82
N VAL A 350 -23.24 -11.94 -6.24
CA VAL A 350 -23.55 -12.36 -4.86
C VAL A 350 -23.09 -11.29 -3.88
N ASP A 351 -23.97 -10.93 -2.94
CA ASP A 351 -23.69 -9.96 -1.89
C ASP A 351 -22.72 -10.54 -0.87
N THR A 352 -21.54 -9.90 -0.74
CA THR A 352 -20.51 -10.30 0.22
C THR A 352 -21.01 -10.28 1.65
N TYR A 353 -21.76 -9.25 2.04
CA TYR A 353 -22.23 -9.12 3.42
C TYR A 353 -23.41 -10.03 3.73
N ALA A 354 -24.30 -10.26 2.77
CA ALA A 354 -25.34 -11.27 2.91
C ALA A 354 -24.74 -12.68 3.06
N LEU A 355 -23.67 -12.96 2.33
CA LEU A 355 -22.94 -14.23 2.45
C LEU A 355 -22.27 -14.37 3.82
N ILE A 356 -21.70 -13.29 4.38
CA ILE A 356 -21.19 -13.26 5.75
C ILE A 356 -22.33 -13.53 6.74
N ASP A 357 -23.46 -12.85 6.58
CA ASP A 357 -24.62 -12.97 7.49
C ASP A 357 -25.21 -14.40 7.52
N GLN A 358 -25.09 -15.13 6.43
CA GLN A 358 -25.58 -16.52 6.34
C GLN A 358 -24.53 -17.57 6.75
N SER A 359 -23.28 -17.16 6.97
CA SER A 359 -22.20 -18.07 7.35
C SER A 359 -22.21 -18.34 8.86
N ASP A 360 -22.09 -19.64 9.26
CA ASP A 360 -21.83 -20.02 10.65
C ASP A 360 -20.38 -19.75 11.02
N VAL A 361 -19.45 -19.90 10.05
CA VAL A 361 -18.03 -19.61 10.23
C VAL A 361 -17.48 -18.96 8.95
N VAL A 362 -16.83 -17.83 9.11
CA VAL A 362 -16.06 -17.17 8.05
C VAL A 362 -14.61 -17.59 8.17
N VAL A 363 -13.99 -17.94 7.05
CA VAL A 363 -12.56 -18.32 6.98
C VAL A 363 -11.86 -17.41 5.97
N THR A 364 -10.68 -16.92 6.31
CA THR A 364 -9.85 -16.09 5.39
C THR A 364 -8.37 -16.49 5.48
N ALA A 365 -7.59 -16.05 4.51
CA ALA A 365 -6.12 -16.13 4.58
C ALA A 365 -5.46 -14.86 5.13
N GLY A 366 -6.25 -13.83 5.49
CA GLY A 366 -5.75 -12.53 5.94
C GLY A 366 -6.54 -11.35 5.36
N SER A 367 -7.64 -11.62 4.64
CA SER A 367 -8.56 -10.60 4.12
C SER A 367 -9.21 -9.81 5.26
N THR A 368 -9.47 -8.51 5.05
CA THR A 368 -10.24 -7.66 5.97
C THR A 368 -11.63 -8.21 6.27
N VAL A 369 -12.18 -9.03 5.38
CA VAL A 369 -13.46 -9.75 5.61
C VAL A 369 -13.44 -10.55 6.92
N GLY A 370 -12.25 -11.04 7.35
CA GLY A 370 -12.12 -11.77 8.62
C GLY A 370 -12.52 -10.94 9.83
N ILE A 371 -12.00 -9.73 9.96
CA ILE A 371 -12.35 -8.82 11.06
C ILE A 371 -13.75 -8.22 10.87
N GLU A 372 -14.18 -7.99 9.62
CA GLU A 372 -15.52 -7.52 9.31
C GLU A 372 -16.58 -8.54 9.74
N ALA A 373 -16.36 -9.84 9.54
CA ALA A 373 -17.24 -10.91 9.99
C ALA A 373 -17.44 -10.86 11.52
N VAL A 374 -16.35 -10.68 12.28
CA VAL A 374 -16.43 -10.57 13.74
C VAL A 374 -17.23 -9.34 14.17
N PHE A 375 -17.05 -8.21 13.50
CA PHE A 375 -17.88 -7.01 13.74
C PHE A 375 -19.38 -7.28 13.53
N TRP A 376 -19.73 -8.06 12.48
CA TRP A 376 -21.08 -8.50 12.16
C TRP A 376 -21.51 -9.75 12.94
N ARG A 377 -20.81 -10.07 14.04
CA ARG A 377 -21.15 -11.16 14.97
C ARG A 377 -21.07 -12.57 14.36
N ARG A 378 -20.17 -12.77 13.39
CA ARG A 378 -19.84 -14.08 12.85
C ARG A 378 -18.45 -14.49 13.30
N PRO A 379 -18.27 -15.72 13.81
CA PRO A 379 -16.95 -16.22 14.16
C PRO A 379 -16.06 -16.29 12.91
N SER A 380 -14.79 -15.93 13.09
CA SER A 380 -13.83 -15.88 11.99
C SER A 380 -12.55 -16.61 12.32
N ILE A 381 -12.08 -17.40 11.36
CA ILE A 381 -10.81 -18.13 11.40
C ILE A 381 -9.89 -17.54 10.33
N THR A 382 -8.68 -17.15 10.71
CA THR A 382 -7.67 -16.60 9.80
C THR A 382 -6.51 -17.58 9.65
N LEU A 383 -6.25 -18.02 8.42
CA LEU A 383 -5.27 -19.09 8.11
C LEU A 383 -3.87 -18.57 7.85
N GLY A 384 -3.70 -17.26 7.63
CA GLY A 384 -2.44 -16.60 7.33
C GLY A 384 -2.28 -15.27 8.08
N PRO A 385 -1.16 -14.58 7.87
CA PRO A 385 -0.91 -13.29 8.51
C PRO A 385 -1.91 -12.21 8.06
N SER A 386 -2.26 -11.31 8.97
CA SER A 386 -3.14 -10.17 8.68
C SER A 386 -2.77 -8.96 9.53
N TYR A 387 -3.27 -7.78 9.16
CA TYR A 387 -3.08 -6.54 9.94
C TYR A 387 -3.84 -6.53 11.28
N TYR A 388 -4.55 -7.61 11.63
CA TYR A 388 -5.33 -7.77 12.87
C TYR A 388 -5.05 -9.08 13.60
N SER A 389 -4.04 -9.86 13.19
CA SER A 389 -3.75 -11.18 13.76
C SER A 389 -3.56 -11.16 15.28
N GLU A 390 -2.82 -10.16 15.80
CA GLU A 390 -2.49 -10.05 17.22
C GLU A 390 -3.52 -9.27 18.03
N LEU A 391 -4.59 -8.77 17.41
CA LEU A 391 -5.64 -8.03 18.13
C LEU A 391 -6.60 -8.96 18.89
N GLY A 392 -6.47 -10.29 18.74
CA GLY A 392 -7.31 -11.29 19.40
C GLY A 392 -8.76 -11.26 18.94
N VAL A 393 -9.01 -10.85 17.70
CA VAL A 393 -10.36 -10.74 17.11
C VAL A 393 -10.76 -11.98 16.32
N THR A 394 -9.79 -12.69 15.73
CA THR A 394 -10.02 -13.91 14.95
C THR A 394 -9.27 -15.10 15.52
N LEU A 395 -9.68 -16.30 15.16
CA LEU A 395 -9.06 -17.55 15.58
C LEU A 395 -7.95 -17.92 14.58
N HIS A 396 -6.80 -18.39 15.10
CA HIS A 396 -5.63 -18.77 14.30
C HIS A 396 -5.27 -20.23 14.61
N PRO A 397 -5.61 -21.20 13.75
CA PRO A 397 -5.24 -22.59 13.95
C PRO A 397 -3.73 -22.79 13.78
N ARG A 398 -3.12 -23.55 14.68
CA ARG A 398 -1.68 -23.89 14.66
C ARG A 398 -1.38 -25.19 13.94
N SER A 399 -2.42 -25.88 13.46
CA SER A 399 -2.33 -27.09 12.69
C SER A 399 -3.63 -27.37 11.93
N SER A 400 -3.57 -28.25 10.94
CA SER A 400 -4.75 -28.79 10.25
C SER A 400 -5.74 -29.48 11.20
N ALA A 401 -5.24 -30.17 12.23
CA ALA A 401 -6.07 -30.82 13.24
C ALA A 401 -6.84 -29.79 14.08
N GLU A 402 -6.21 -28.68 14.46
CA GLU A 402 -6.86 -27.59 15.19
C GLU A 402 -7.90 -26.88 14.33
N LEU A 403 -7.60 -26.64 13.04
CA LEU A 403 -8.59 -26.12 12.09
C LEU A 403 -9.83 -27.01 12.02
N LYS A 404 -9.62 -28.34 11.92
CA LYS A 404 -10.71 -29.32 11.94
C LYS A 404 -11.52 -29.26 13.23
N ALA A 405 -10.89 -29.13 14.38
CA ALA A 405 -11.56 -29.03 15.68
C ALA A 405 -12.37 -27.73 15.79
N MET A 406 -11.83 -26.60 15.32
CA MET A 406 -12.57 -25.33 15.28
C MET A 406 -13.80 -25.43 14.37
N LEU A 407 -13.67 -26.00 13.17
CA LEU A 407 -14.80 -26.17 12.25
C LEU A 407 -15.87 -27.13 12.77
N ALA A 408 -15.50 -28.11 13.59
CA ALA A 408 -16.45 -29.03 14.24
C ALA A 408 -17.16 -28.41 15.44
N SER A 409 -16.64 -27.31 16.01
CA SER A 409 -17.22 -26.67 17.19
C SER A 409 -18.47 -25.88 16.82
N ASP A 410 -19.55 -26.03 17.59
CA ASP A 410 -20.78 -25.25 17.44
C ASP A 410 -20.71 -23.86 18.12
N LYS A 411 -19.71 -23.67 18.97
CA LYS A 411 -19.53 -22.44 19.74
C LYS A 411 -18.12 -21.91 19.58
N LEU A 412 -17.93 -21.00 18.64
CA LEU A 412 -16.71 -20.24 18.49
C LEU A 412 -16.87 -18.84 19.10
N PRO A 413 -15.85 -18.26 19.74
CA PRO A 413 -15.91 -16.94 20.32
C PRO A 413 -16.04 -15.87 19.25
N VAL A 414 -16.73 -14.77 19.57
CA VAL A 414 -16.91 -13.58 18.73
C VAL A 414 -16.66 -12.34 19.58
N GLU A 415 -15.47 -11.77 19.40
CA GLU A 415 -15.00 -10.62 20.19
C GLU A 415 -15.24 -9.30 19.45
N ARG A 416 -16.52 -8.97 19.17
CA ARG A 416 -16.91 -7.78 18.39
C ARG A 416 -16.25 -6.49 18.90
N GLU A 417 -16.17 -6.31 20.19
CA GLU A 417 -15.63 -5.07 20.79
C GLU A 417 -14.15 -4.86 20.43
N ARG A 418 -13.40 -5.93 20.25
CA ARG A 418 -11.99 -5.87 19.87
C ARG A 418 -11.77 -5.44 18.43
N THR A 419 -12.82 -5.38 17.60
CA THR A 419 -12.73 -4.87 16.22
C THR A 419 -12.68 -3.35 16.16
N ILE A 420 -13.21 -2.67 17.18
CA ILE A 420 -13.40 -1.20 17.19
C ILE A 420 -12.08 -0.44 17.09
N PRO A 421 -10.99 -0.82 17.81
CA PRO A 421 -9.67 -0.18 17.67
C PRO A 421 -9.15 -0.20 16.23
N TYR A 422 -9.31 -1.33 15.54
CA TYR A 422 -8.93 -1.44 14.13
C TYR A 422 -9.74 -0.48 13.26
N GLY A 423 -11.08 -0.48 13.40
CA GLY A 423 -11.95 0.43 12.64
C GLY A 423 -11.63 1.90 12.87
N TYR A 424 -11.35 2.27 14.13
CA TYR A 424 -10.94 3.62 14.48
C TYR A 424 -9.64 4.02 13.78
N TYR A 425 -8.59 3.20 13.93
CA TYR A 425 -7.30 3.48 13.33
C TYR A 425 -7.40 3.57 11.80
N MET A 426 -8.06 2.60 11.16
CA MET A 426 -8.25 2.58 9.70
C MET A 426 -9.08 3.75 9.16
N SER A 427 -9.82 4.45 10.01
CA SER A 427 -10.58 5.66 9.65
C SER A 427 -9.80 6.96 9.88
N THR A 428 -8.75 6.95 10.72
CA THR A 428 -8.14 8.18 11.24
C THR A 428 -6.65 8.33 10.97
N PHE A 429 -5.93 7.24 10.65
CA PHE A 429 -4.47 7.32 10.50
C PHE A 429 -4.05 8.25 9.37
N GLY A 430 -2.93 8.93 9.61
CA GLY A 430 -2.31 9.86 8.66
C GLY A 430 -2.54 11.32 8.99
N THR A 431 -1.99 12.18 8.14
CA THR A 431 -1.95 13.63 8.27
C THR A 431 -2.71 14.27 7.10
N LYS A 432 -3.45 15.34 7.38
CA LYS A 432 -4.20 16.06 6.35
C LYS A 432 -3.28 16.84 5.44
N PHE A 433 -3.51 16.74 4.12
CA PHE A 433 -2.85 17.60 3.14
C PHE A 433 -3.17 19.09 3.37
N LEU A 434 -2.18 19.94 3.23
CA LEU A 434 -2.31 21.39 3.25
C LEU A 434 -2.30 22.00 1.85
N HIS A 435 -1.54 21.43 0.92
CA HIS A 435 -1.34 21.97 -0.42
C HIS A 435 -1.96 21.12 -1.52
N TYR A 436 -2.22 19.84 -1.24
CA TYR A 436 -2.90 18.93 -2.17
C TYR A 436 -4.40 18.84 -1.85
N VAL A 437 -5.23 18.99 -2.88
CA VAL A 437 -6.69 18.85 -2.81
C VAL A 437 -7.11 17.67 -3.69
N PRO A 438 -7.40 16.51 -3.11
CA PRO A 438 -7.83 15.34 -3.86
C PRO A 438 -9.26 15.50 -4.40
N GLU A 439 -9.48 15.08 -5.65
CA GLU A 439 -10.81 14.99 -6.27
C GLU A 439 -11.32 13.54 -6.21
N THR A 440 -10.41 12.58 -6.43
CA THR A 440 -10.65 11.13 -6.26
C THR A 440 -9.43 10.48 -5.60
N LEU A 441 -9.43 9.14 -5.44
CA LEU A 441 -8.24 8.42 -4.97
C LEU A 441 -7.00 8.57 -5.89
N PHE A 442 -7.20 8.91 -7.17
CA PHE A 442 -6.14 8.93 -8.19
C PHE A 442 -6.04 10.26 -8.95
N LYS A 443 -6.76 11.28 -8.52
CA LYS A 443 -6.76 12.62 -9.12
C LYS A 443 -6.91 13.70 -8.06
N GLY A 444 -6.24 14.82 -8.29
CA GLY A 444 -6.36 16.01 -7.46
C GLY A 444 -5.52 17.16 -8.00
N LYS A 445 -5.47 18.22 -7.23
CA LYS A 445 -4.74 19.45 -7.58
C LYS A 445 -3.72 19.77 -6.49
N PHE A 446 -2.47 19.89 -6.86
CA PHE A 446 -1.41 20.35 -5.97
C PHE A 446 -1.23 21.86 -6.13
N MET A 447 -1.41 22.63 -5.05
CA MET A 447 -1.40 24.10 -5.08
C MET A 447 -2.32 24.70 -6.18
N GLY A 448 -3.48 24.04 -6.38
CA GLY A 448 -4.48 24.46 -7.38
C GLY A 448 -4.18 23.99 -8.83
N VAL A 449 -3.13 23.21 -9.06
CA VAL A 449 -2.69 22.74 -10.38
C VAL A 449 -2.83 21.22 -10.46
N ASP A 450 -3.49 20.73 -11.51
CA ASP A 450 -3.44 19.29 -11.88
C ASP A 450 -2.08 19.03 -12.56
N LEU A 451 -1.17 18.35 -11.86
CA LEU A 451 0.18 18.07 -12.36
C LEU A 451 0.18 17.17 -13.59
N HIS A 452 -0.80 16.27 -13.69
CA HIS A 452 -0.88 15.25 -14.74
C HIS A 452 -1.67 15.70 -15.98
N GLY A 453 -2.46 16.76 -15.86
CA GLY A 453 -3.35 17.27 -16.92
C GLY A 453 -2.91 18.54 -17.65
N VAL A 454 -1.82 19.20 -17.23
CA VAL A 454 -1.49 20.58 -17.67
C VAL A 454 -0.72 20.63 -18.99
N THR A 455 -1.19 21.48 -19.93
CA THR A 455 -0.50 21.80 -21.19
C THR A 455 0.56 22.91 -21.02
N GLU A 456 1.60 22.94 -21.88
CA GLU A 456 2.71 23.93 -21.81
C GLU A 456 2.26 25.40 -21.92
N LYS A 457 1.20 25.71 -22.68
CA LYS A 457 0.62 27.05 -22.75
C LYS A 457 0.15 27.56 -21.39
N ARG A 458 -0.49 26.70 -20.61
CA ARG A 458 -0.96 27.03 -19.26
C ARG A 458 0.20 27.17 -18.28
N LEU A 459 1.30 26.41 -18.48
CA LEU A 459 2.54 26.52 -17.71
C LEU A 459 3.24 27.87 -17.91
N LYS A 460 3.38 28.34 -19.15
CA LYS A 460 3.92 29.68 -19.44
C LYS A 460 3.10 30.76 -18.74
N TRP A 461 1.77 30.63 -18.76
CA TRP A 461 0.88 31.58 -18.08
C TRP A 461 1.04 31.53 -16.55
N LEU A 462 1.13 30.35 -15.93
CA LEU A 462 1.36 30.20 -14.49
C LEU A 462 2.71 30.77 -14.05
N ARG A 463 3.77 30.59 -14.83
CA ARG A 463 5.09 31.19 -14.59
C ARG A 463 5.04 32.73 -14.63
N LEU A 464 4.38 33.33 -15.64
CA LEU A 464 4.19 34.76 -15.74
C LEU A 464 3.44 35.30 -14.52
N LYS A 465 2.42 34.60 -14.06
CA LYS A 465 1.65 34.93 -12.85
C LYS A 465 2.49 34.87 -11.58
N GLN A 466 3.36 33.87 -11.42
CA GLN A 466 4.29 33.78 -10.28
C GLN A 466 5.34 34.90 -10.29
N ILE A 467 5.87 35.28 -11.45
CA ILE A 467 6.83 36.38 -11.61
C ILE A 467 6.14 37.68 -11.24
N ALA A 468 4.92 37.90 -11.70
CA ALA A 468 4.13 39.11 -11.40
C ALA A 468 3.74 39.26 -9.92
N THR A 469 3.59 38.14 -9.19
CA THR A 469 3.22 38.16 -7.76
C THR A 469 4.41 38.27 -6.80
N LYS A 470 5.64 37.96 -7.24
CA LYS A 470 6.86 38.08 -6.41
C LYS A 470 7.13 39.52 -5.89
N PRO A 471 7.02 40.59 -6.70
CA PRO A 471 7.22 41.95 -6.18
C PRO A 471 6.14 42.36 -5.17
N ILE A 472 4.91 41.93 -5.33
CA ILE A 472 3.80 42.26 -4.41
C ILE A 472 4.02 41.61 -3.03
N ARG A 473 4.50 40.37 -2.98
CA ARG A 473 4.86 39.68 -1.72
C ARG A 473 6.10 40.26 -1.04
N ALA A 474 7.06 40.78 -1.81
CA ALA A 474 8.22 41.48 -1.26
C ALA A 474 7.82 42.83 -0.65
N LEU A 475 6.91 43.57 -1.29
CA LEU A 475 6.37 44.86 -0.79
C LEU A 475 5.50 44.64 0.46
N SER A 476 4.69 43.61 0.55
CA SER A 476 3.90 43.33 1.75
C SER A 476 4.77 42.90 2.96
N LYS A 477 5.91 42.23 2.72
CA LYS A 477 6.89 41.92 3.78
C LYS A 477 7.69 43.16 4.23
N LEU A 478 7.89 44.16 3.36
CA LEU A 478 8.51 45.46 3.69
C LEU A 478 7.54 46.37 4.43
N SER A 479 6.26 46.44 4.04
CA SER A 479 5.26 47.21 4.77
C SER A 479 4.97 46.65 6.17
N GLY A 480 4.97 45.34 6.34
CA GLY A 480 4.84 44.73 7.67
C GLY A 480 6.04 44.96 8.62
N LYS A 481 7.24 45.25 8.08
CA LYS A 481 8.40 45.64 8.89
C LYS A 481 8.43 47.15 9.23
N LEU A 482 7.75 47.98 8.48
CA LEU A 482 7.67 49.45 8.73
C LEU A 482 6.54 49.81 9.71
N SER A 483 5.52 48.93 9.88
CA SER A 483 4.43 49.17 10.85
C SER A 483 4.70 48.63 12.26
N GLY A 484 5.86 47.97 12.49
CA GLY A 484 6.25 47.39 13.79
C GLY A 484 7.17 48.26 14.65
N SER A 485 7.48 49.55 14.28
CA SER A 485 8.45 50.38 15.02
C SER A 485 7.88 51.72 15.49
N THR A 486 6.71 51.72 16.14
CA THR A 486 6.28 52.86 16.96
C THR A 486 5.34 52.35 18.04
N HIS A 487 5.88 52.02 19.19
CA HIS A 487 5.34 52.38 20.51
C HIS A 487 6.29 51.90 21.63
N LYS A 488 7.11 52.83 22.12
CA LYS A 488 7.59 52.77 23.49
C LYS A 488 6.57 53.51 24.35
N PRO A 489 6.09 53.00 25.45
CA PRO A 489 5.48 53.77 26.51
C PRO A 489 6.55 54.26 27.47
N THR A 490 6.72 55.54 27.62
CA THR A 490 7.25 56.18 28.81
C THR A 490 6.13 56.21 29.86
N HIS A 491 6.33 55.56 30.94
CA HIS A 491 6.24 55.88 32.39
C HIS A 491 6.15 54.62 33.21
#